data_878e46a9047bb38f940ff0e7ef4a0cee
#
_entry.id   878e46a9047bb38f940ff0e7ef4a0cee
#
_cell.length_a   1.000
_cell.length_b   1.000
_cell.length_c   1.000
_cell.angle_alpha   90.00
_cell.angle_beta   90.00
_cell.angle_gamma   90.00
#
_symmetry.space_group_name_H-M   'P 1'
#
loop_
_entity.id
_entity.type
_entity.pdbx_description
1 polymer ?
#
loop_
_entity_poly.entity_id
_entity_poly.type
_entity_poly.pdbx_seq_one_letter_code
_entity_poly.pdbx_strand_id
1 'polypeptide(L)'
;MWGELLRRACADKDLALHILDYPNDNMVRKELLVPSEQIITMPYRQAERYRMPDWQPTTPTVFHSSYFRYCSHPLAKNITTVHDLTYHYYRHGLAKAVHVWEEQRALRHSEAVICVSENTKRDLLSIYPWLEEERVHVVYNGVSDAFYPDPSIAKQGYLLYVGNRSVAYKRFDVAVEVARRTGLELVALGGALTEKENQWLDATIPNKYRIISGASMSEFNRYYNEALCLLYPSEYEGFGLPVIEAQKAGCPVIAQQSSSIPEVIGGGWMAQPHSAQLVDEMVEMVKQIQSRSIEAEIEKGIHHAAQFSWDKTYEQTKAIYTKIISQ
;
A
#
# COMPACT_ATOMS: atom_id res chain seq x y z
N MET A 1 4.89 -4.19 -3.06
CA MET A 1 5.91 -4.63 -2.09
C MET A 1 6.59 -5.93 -2.50
N TRP A 2 5.89 -7.09 -2.54
CA TRP A 2 6.54 -8.39 -2.76
C TRP A 2 7.38 -8.47 -4.04
N GLY A 3 6.91 -7.91 -5.17
CA GLY A 3 7.69 -7.84 -6.39
C GLY A 3 9.00 -7.07 -6.25
N GLU A 4 8.99 -5.97 -5.50
CA GLU A 4 10.16 -5.15 -5.24
C GLU A 4 11.17 -5.83 -4.30
N LEU A 5 10.66 -6.52 -3.26
CA LEU A 5 11.53 -7.31 -2.36
C LEU A 5 12.16 -8.49 -3.10
N LEU A 6 11.38 -9.24 -3.90
CA LEU A 6 11.88 -10.36 -4.68
C LEU A 6 12.93 -9.93 -5.72
N ARG A 7 12.73 -8.80 -6.41
CA ARG A 7 13.72 -8.28 -7.38
C ARG A 7 15.08 -8.05 -6.72
N ARG A 8 15.09 -7.48 -5.50
CA ARG A 8 16.32 -7.24 -4.74
C ARG A 8 16.91 -8.52 -4.17
N ALA A 9 16.06 -9.39 -3.65
CA ALA A 9 16.50 -10.70 -3.14
C ALA A 9 17.14 -11.56 -4.23
N CYS A 10 16.59 -11.54 -5.45
CA CYS A 10 17.19 -12.25 -6.62
C CYS A 10 18.53 -11.64 -7.05
N ALA A 11 18.74 -10.34 -6.84
CA ALA A 11 20.00 -9.66 -7.17
C ALA A 11 21.06 -9.80 -6.05
N ASP A 12 20.67 -10.17 -4.85
CA ASP A 12 21.53 -10.27 -3.68
C ASP A 12 22.30 -11.60 -3.68
N LYS A 13 23.59 -11.55 -3.95
CA LYS A 13 24.48 -12.71 -4.02
C LYS A 13 24.77 -13.35 -2.66
N ASP A 14 24.57 -12.60 -1.59
CA ASP A 14 24.81 -13.07 -0.21
C ASP A 14 23.60 -13.79 0.37
N LEU A 15 22.46 -13.77 -0.35
CA LEU A 15 21.23 -14.42 0.07
C LEU A 15 21.00 -15.74 -0.68
N ALA A 16 21.00 -16.86 0.05
CA ALA A 16 20.54 -18.14 -0.51
C ALA A 16 19.01 -18.13 -0.58
N LEU A 17 18.47 -17.72 -1.73
CA LEU A 17 17.03 -17.56 -1.94
C LEU A 17 16.40 -18.80 -2.54
N HIS A 18 15.27 -19.24 -1.97
CA HIS A 18 14.34 -20.19 -2.56
C HIS A 18 12.93 -19.59 -2.60
N ILE A 19 12.26 -19.72 -3.74
CA ILE A 19 10.90 -19.25 -3.94
C ILE A 19 9.97 -20.46 -4.01
N LEU A 20 9.11 -20.62 -3.01
CA LEU A 20 8.04 -21.62 -3.05
C LEU A 20 6.91 -21.05 -3.92
N ASP A 21 6.73 -21.61 -5.09
CA ASP A 21 5.79 -21.10 -6.08
C ASP A 21 4.76 -22.16 -6.47
N TYR A 22 3.53 -21.71 -6.63
CA TYR A 22 2.43 -22.52 -7.10
C TYR A 22 2.13 -22.18 -8.56
N PRO A 23 1.64 -23.12 -9.38
CA PRO A 23 1.23 -22.82 -10.76
C PRO A 23 0.20 -21.68 -10.78
N ASN A 24 0.56 -20.55 -11.37
CA ASN A 24 -0.27 -19.35 -11.48
C ASN A 24 0.23 -18.44 -12.61
N ASP A 25 -0.59 -17.45 -12.99
CA ASP A 25 -0.31 -16.46 -14.01
C ASP A 25 0.24 -15.14 -13.46
N ASN A 26 0.91 -15.16 -12.30
CA ASN A 26 1.42 -13.98 -11.65
C ASN A 26 2.40 -13.21 -12.56
N MET A 27 2.05 -11.97 -12.89
CA MET A 27 2.84 -11.08 -13.76
C MET A 27 4.23 -10.81 -13.17
N VAL A 28 4.34 -10.62 -11.85
CA VAL A 28 5.62 -10.37 -11.17
C VAL A 28 6.60 -11.51 -11.40
N ARG A 29 6.12 -12.77 -11.39
CA ARG A 29 6.96 -13.93 -11.69
C ARG A 29 7.48 -13.91 -13.15
N LYS A 30 6.60 -13.50 -14.09
CA LYS A 30 6.98 -13.45 -15.53
C LYS A 30 8.01 -12.36 -15.80
N GLU A 31 7.97 -11.27 -15.06
CA GLU A 31 8.91 -10.15 -15.20
C GLU A 31 10.25 -10.39 -14.47
N LEU A 32 10.21 -11.14 -13.37
CA LEU A 32 11.42 -11.51 -12.63
C LEU A 32 12.05 -12.74 -13.29
N LEU A 33 13.22 -12.56 -13.89
CA LEU A 33 14.05 -13.66 -14.43
C LEU A 33 14.70 -14.43 -13.27
N VAL A 34 13.88 -15.13 -12.48
CA VAL A 34 14.37 -15.94 -11.37
C VAL A 34 14.99 -17.21 -11.92
N PRO A 35 16.23 -17.57 -11.54
CA PRO A 35 16.85 -18.82 -11.91
C PRO A 35 15.98 -20.02 -11.51
N SER A 36 15.83 -21.00 -12.40
CA SER A 36 14.95 -22.14 -12.17
C SER A 36 15.34 -22.97 -10.95
N GLU A 37 16.62 -23.01 -10.61
CA GLU A 37 17.18 -23.66 -9.42
C GLU A 37 16.74 -23.01 -8.10
N GLN A 38 16.32 -21.76 -8.12
CA GLN A 38 15.78 -21.05 -6.96
C GLN A 38 14.27 -21.23 -6.79
N ILE A 39 13.60 -21.84 -7.77
CA ILE A 39 12.15 -22.04 -7.75
C ILE A 39 11.82 -23.47 -7.33
N ILE A 40 11.14 -23.59 -6.21
CA ILE A 40 10.55 -24.86 -5.74
C ILE A 40 9.08 -24.84 -6.12
N THR A 41 8.72 -25.57 -7.17
CA THR A 41 7.33 -25.67 -7.60
C THR A 41 6.54 -26.54 -6.65
N MET A 42 5.56 -25.95 -6.01
CA MET A 42 4.67 -26.62 -5.06
C MET A 42 3.44 -27.23 -5.80
N PRO A 43 2.98 -28.42 -5.44
CA PRO A 43 1.77 -28.98 -6.01
C PRO A 43 0.55 -28.16 -5.58
N TYR A 44 -0.28 -27.77 -6.55
CA TYR A 44 -1.56 -27.14 -6.23
C TYR A 44 -2.56 -28.19 -5.71
N ARG A 45 -3.08 -27.96 -4.52
CA ARG A 45 -4.10 -28.79 -3.88
C ARG A 45 -5.39 -27.99 -3.70
N GLN A 46 -6.52 -28.70 -3.66
CA GLN A 46 -7.79 -28.04 -3.34
C GLN A 46 -7.69 -27.30 -1.99
N ALA A 47 -8.18 -26.07 -1.94
CA ALA A 47 -8.08 -25.19 -0.78
C ALA A 47 -6.63 -24.88 -0.33
N GLU A 48 -5.68 -24.87 -1.27
CA GLU A 48 -4.24 -24.64 -1.01
C GLU A 48 -3.98 -23.34 -0.22
N ARG A 49 -4.80 -22.31 -0.45
CA ARG A 49 -4.73 -21.05 0.30
C ARG A 49 -4.74 -21.23 1.82
N TYR A 50 -5.51 -22.19 2.31
CA TYR A 50 -5.71 -22.46 3.75
C TYR A 50 -4.74 -23.51 4.32
N ARG A 51 -3.90 -24.10 3.49
CA ARG A 51 -2.93 -25.12 3.87
C ARG A 51 -1.57 -24.52 4.14
N MET A 52 -0.83 -25.17 5.04
CA MET A 52 0.60 -24.84 5.23
C MET A 52 1.40 -25.45 4.08
N PRO A 53 2.46 -24.78 3.62
CA PRO A 53 3.34 -25.34 2.61
C PRO A 53 4.00 -26.62 3.13
N ASP A 54 3.97 -27.65 2.31
CA ASP A 54 4.66 -28.92 2.56
C ASP A 54 6.09 -28.79 2.05
N TRP A 55 6.90 -28.07 2.80
CA TRP A 55 8.30 -27.81 2.49
C TRP A 55 9.18 -28.23 3.65
N GLN A 56 10.27 -28.94 3.32
CA GLN A 56 11.20 -29.53 4.27
C GLN A 56 12.60 -28.92 4.07
N PRO A 57 12.93 -27.82 4.75
CA PRO A 57 14.29 -27.28 4.72
C PRO A 57 15.28 -28.22 5.37
N THR A 58 16.47 -28.34 4.81
CA THR A 58 17.55 -29.19 5.34
C THR A 58 18.50 -28.44 6.27
N THR A 59 18.40 -27.12 6.30
CA THR A 59 19.20 -26.23 7.17
C THR A 59 18.28 -25.17 7.79
N PRO A 60 18.69 -24.52 8.90
CA PRO A 60 17.95 -23.37 9.44
C PRO A 60 17.71 -22.30 8.35
N THR A 61 16.46 -21.96 8.13
CA THR A 61 16.05 -21.11 7.00
C THR A 61 14.92 -20.18 7.41
N VAL A 62 14.96 -18.92 6.99
CA VAL A 62 13.83 -17.99 7.14
C VAL A 62 12.75 -18.35 6.14
N PHE A 63 11.52 -18.50 6.63
CA PHE A 63 10.33 -18.61 5.81
C PHE A 63 9.51 -17.32 5.92
N HIS A 64 9.41 -16.57 4.83
CA HIS A 64 8.64 -15.32 4.77
C HIS A 64 7.55 -15.44 3.70
N SER A 65 6.31 -15.57 4.14
CA SER A 65 5.17 -15.74 3.23
C SER A 65 4.60 -14.40 2.78
N SER A 66 4.17 -14.35 1.52
CA SER A 66 3.41 -13.22 0.97
C SER A 66 1.96 -13.12 1.49
N TYR A 67 1.54 -14.09 2.29
CA TYR A 67 0.23 -14.15 2.95
C TYR A 67 0.36 -14.77 4.34
N PHE A 68 -0.72 -14.87 5.12
CA PHE A 68 -0.73 -15.44 6.47
C PHE A 68 -0.54 -16.97 6.48
N ARG A 69 0.64 -17.40 6.06
CA ARG A 69 1.06 -18.81 6.06
C ARG A 69 2.39 -18.94 6.80
N TYR A 70 2.63 -20.08 7.39
CA TYR A 70 3.90 -20.41 8.05
C TYR A 70 4.35 -21.81 7.64
N CYS A 71 5.62 -22.10 7.76
CA CYS A 71 6.19 -23.44 7.63
C CYS A 71 6.25 -24.08 9.02
N SER A 72 5.70 -25.27 9.18
CA SER A 72 5.70 -25.99 10.48
C SER A 72 6.96 -26.80 10.76
N HIS A 73 7.91 -26.81 9.81
CA HIS A 73 9.18 -27.53 9.99
C HIS A 73 10.05 -26.90 11.06
N PRO A 74 10.72 -27.67 11.97
CA PRO A 74 11.51 -27.10 13.07
C PRO A 74 12.67 -26.21 12.64
N LEU A 75 13.23 -26.42 11.44
CA LEU A 75 14.31 -25.59 10.89
C LEU A 75 13.80 -24.31 10.19
N ALA A 76 12.50 -24.12 10.05
CA ALA A 76 11.93 -22.92 9.47
C ALA A 76 11.69 -21.86 10.53
N LYS A 77 12.35 -20.72 10.39
CA LYS A 77 12.12 -19.50 11.18
C LYS A 77 11.15 -18.62 10.45
N ASN A 78 9.91 -18.51 10.96
CA ASN A 78 8.82 -17.85 10.26
C ASN A 78 8.82 -16.33 10.48
N ILE A 79 8.50 -15.60 9.41
CA ILE A 79 8.24 -14.15 9.45
C ILE A 79 6.91 -13.88 8.77
N THR A 80 6.12 -13.00 9.36
CA THR A 80 4.85 -12.54 8.80
C THR A 80 4.89 -11.04 8.59
N THR A 81 4.49 -10.56 7.39
CA THR A 81 4.24 -9.13 7.15
C THR A 81 2.75 -8.82 7.27
N VAL A 82 2.42 -7.83 8.08
CA VAL A 82 1.08 -7.26 8.24
C VAL A 82 1.02 -5.96 7.44
N HIS A 83 0.21 -5.96 6.38
CA HIS A 83 0.06 -4.81 5.48
C HIS A 83 -1.00 -3.82 5.98
N ASP A 84 -2.08 -4.30 6.54
CA ASP A 84 -3.18 -3.55 7.12
C ASP A 84 -4.02 -4.45 8.02
N LEU A 85 -4.96 -3.85 8.74
CA LEU A 85 -5.92 -4.54 9.60
C LEU A 85 -7.38 -4.24 9.19
N THR A 86 -7.58 -3.96 7.90
CA THR A 86 -8.89 -3.61 7.33
C THR A 86 -9.95 -4.68 7.58
N TYR A 87 -9.57 -5.95 7.63
CA TYR A 87 -10.49 -7.03 7.98
C TYR A 87 -11.05 -6.92 9.40
N HIS A 88 -10.27 -6.40 10.34
CA HIS A 88 -10.74 -6.19 11.72
C HIS A 88 -11.77 -5.09 11.82
N TYR A 89 -11.62 -4.02 11.05
CA TYR A 89 -12.45 -2.81 11.16
C TYR A 89 -13.64 -2.80 10.19
N TYR A 90 -13.46 -3.30 8.96
CA TYR A 90 -14.42 -3.10 7.87
C TYR A 90 -15.02 -4.38 7.30
N ARG A 91 -14.63 -5.56 7.79
CA ARG A 91 -15.23 -6.83 7.37
C ARG A 91 -16.01 -7.48 8.50
N HIS A 92 -17.00 -8.30 8.13
CA HIS A 92 -17.88 -8.99 9.05
C HIS A 92 -18.13 -10.44 8.61
N GLY A 93 -18.72 -11.24 9.51
CA GLY A 93 -19.13 -12.61 9.23
C GLY A 93 -17.98 -13.59 9.03
N LEU A 94 -18.25 -14.68 8.27
CA LEU A 94 -17.33 -15.79 8.10
C LEU A 94 -16.00 -15.38 7.45
N ALA A 95 -16.04 -14.48 6.48
CA ALA A 95 -14.82 -14.00 5.81
C ALA A 95 -13.84 -13.34 6.78
N LYS A 96 -14.35 -12.53 7.73
CA LYS A 96 -13.53 -11.96 8.82
C LYS A 96 -12.98 -13.08 9.71
N ALA A 97 -13.83 -13.98 10.15
CA ALA A 97 -13.43 -15.06 11.07
C ALA A 97 -12.30 -15.93 10.48
N VAL A 98 -12.41 -16.30 9.21
CA VAL A 98 -11.38 -17.09 8.52
C VAL A 98 -10.09 -16.30 8.40
N HIS A 99 -10.15 -15.04 7.97
CA HIS A 99 -8.96 -14.18 7.83
C HIS A 99 -8.24 -14.00 9.17
N VAL A 100 -8.97 -13.66 10.23
CA VAL A 100 -8.44 -13.49 11.59
C VAL A 100 -7.82 -14.80 12.11
N TRP A 101 -8.43 -15.95 11.81
CA TRP A 101 -7.86 -17.25 12.17
C TRP A 101 -6.54 -17.54 11.44
N GLU A 102 -6.46 -17.25 10.13
CA GLU A 102 -5.20 -17.37 9.35
C GLU A 102 -4.12 -16.46 9.92
N GLU A 103 -4.46 -15.19 10.15
CA GLU A 103 -3.57 -14.17 10.70
C GLU A 103 -3.03 -14.58 12.07
N GLN A 104 -3.90 -14.96 13.02
CA GLN A 104 -3.49 -15.41 14.35
C GLN A 104 -2.56 -16.62 14.30
N ARG A 105 -2.85 -17.59 13.41
CA ARG A 105 -1.97 -18.76 13.25
C ARG A 105 -0.59 -18.35 12.75
N ALA A 106 -0.50 -17.49 11.76
CA ALA A 106 0.78 -17.01 11.24
C ALA A 106 1.55 -16.25 12.33
N LEU A 107 0.91 -15.31 13.02
CA LEU A 107 1.52 -14.52 14.09
C LEU A 107 2.05 -15.37 15.25
N ARG A 108 1.31 -16.43 15.67
CA ARG A 108 1.74 -17.32 16.75
C ARG A 108 3.01 -18.14 16.40
N HIS A 109 3.21 -18.42 15.11
CA HIS A 109 4.35 -19.21 14.63
C HIS A 109 5.49 -18.35 14.07
N SER A 110 5.37 -17.02 14.12
CA SER A 110 6.41 -16.11 13.60
C SER A 110 7.40 -15.72 14.68
N GLU A 111 8.67 -15.84 14.42
CA GLU A 111 9.76 -15.30 15.26
C GLU A 111 9.83 -13.77 15.18
N ALA A 112 9.47 -13.20 14.02
CA ALA A 112 9.28 -11.76 13.88
C ALA A 112 8.06 -11.44 13.04
N VAL A 113 7.48 -10.27 13.31
CA VAL A 113 6.37 -9.70 12.56
C VAL A 113 6.80 -8.34 12.01
N ILE A 114 6.59 -8.12 10.72
CA ILE A 114 6.89 -6.85 10.07
C ILE A 114 5.57 -6.09 9.86
N CYS A 115 5.48 -4.87 10.38
CA CYS A 115 4.38 -3.95 10.12
C CYS A 115 4.85 -2.86 9.15
N VAL A 116 4.01 -2.47 8.20
CA VAL A 116 4.37 -1.50 7.15
C VAL A 116 4.29 -0.04 7.63
N SER A 117 3.82 0.20 8.85
CA SER A 117 3.77 1.52 9.50
C SER A 117 3.73 1.38 11.03
N GLU A 118 4.05 2.45 11.73
CA GLU A 118 3.89 2.51 13.20
C GLU A 118 2.41 2.38 13.60
N ASN A 119 1.50 2.94 12.78
CA ASN A 119 0.07 2.76 13.00
C ASN A 119 -0.32 1.29 12.94
N THR A 120 0.13 0.56 11.90
CA THR A 120 -0.17 -0.88 11.78
C THR A 120 0.40 -1.66 12.97
N LYS A 121 1.60 -1.30 13.48
CA LYS A 121 2.17 -1.90 14.69
C LYS A 121 1.29 -1.63 15.93
N ARG A 122 0.88 -0.38 16.17
CA ARG A 122 0.01 -0.02 17.30
C ARG A 122 -1.32 -0.77 17.26
N ASP A 123 -1.96 -0.79 16.10
CA ASP A 123 -3.25 -1.49 15.91
C ASP A 123 -3.09 -3.00 16.12
N LEU A 124 -2.02 -3.60 15.58
CA LEU A 124 -1.73 -5.03 15.73
C LEU A 124 -1.56 -5.42 17.20
N LEU A 125 -0.76 -4.66 17.94
CA LEU A 125 -0.54 -4.91 19.38
C LEU A 125 -1.80 -4.67 20.21
N SER A 126 -2.65 -3.73 19.82
CA SER A 126 -3.94 -3.50 20.46
C SER A 126 -4.92 -4.66 20.23
N ILE A 127 -4.94 -5.22 19.03
CA ILE A 127 -5.81 -6.36 18.66
C ILE A 127 -5.29 -7.67 19.27
N TYR A 128 -3.97 -7.82 19.35
CA TYR A 128 -3.30 -9.03 19.85
C TYR A 128 -2.39 -8.74 21.05
N PRO A 129 -2.94 -8.46 22.25
CA PRO A 129 -2.14 -8.12 23.44
C PRO A 129 -1.21 -9.24 23.92
N TRP A 130 -1.35 -10.46 23.39
CA TRP A 130 -0.46 -11.59 23.65
C TRP A 130 0.81 -11.58 22.77
N LEU A 131 0.87 -10.70 21.75
CA LEU A 131 2.03 -10.59 20.86
C LEU A 131 3.08 -9.68 21.52
N GLU A 132 4.27 -10.22 21.72
CA GLU A 132 5.39 -9.51 22.32
C GLU A 132 5.87 -8.39 21.40
N GLU A 133 5.98 -7.16 21.92
CA GLU A 133 6.33 -5.99 21.11
C GLU A 133 7.73 -6.11 20.48
N GLU A 134 8.66 -6.76 21.15
CA GLU A 134 10.04 -6.97 20.70
C GLU A 134 10.13 -7.80 19.42
N ARG A 135 9.09 -8.59 19.13
CA ARG A 135 8.95 -9.37 17.89
C ARG A 135 8.36 -8.55 16.74
N VAL A 136 7.81 -7.36 17.01
CA VAL A 136 7.12 -6.54 16.01
C VAL A 136 8.01 -5.40 15.55
N HIS A 137 8.42 -5.47 14.29
CA HIS A 137 9.30 -4.50 13.64
C HIS A 137 8.54 -3.66 12.63
N VAL A 138 8.83 -2.36 12.56
CA VAL A 138 8.29 -1.50 11.50
C VAL A 138 9.30 -1.41 10.38
N VAL A 139 8.85 -1.76 9.16
CA VAL A 139 9.60 -1.60 7.92
C VAL A 139 8.68 -0.93 6.91
N TYR A 140 8.91 0.35 6.67
CA TYR A 140 8.11 1.12 5.73
C TYR A 140 8.25 0.60 4.30
N ASN A 141 7.16 0.70 3.52
CA ASN A 141 7.21 0.44 2.09
C ASN A 141 8.02 1.54 1.38
N GLY A 142 8.69 1.16 0.30
CA GLY A 142 9.33 2.11 -0.60
C GLY A 142 8.36 2.70 -1.62
N VAL A 143 8.81 3.71 -2.32
CA VAL A 143 8.16 4.28 -3.49
C VAL A 143 9.01 4.05 -4.74
N SER A 144 8.37 3.78 -5.88
CA SER A 144 9.05 3.50 -7.15
C SER A 144 9.77 4.75 -7.68
N ASP A 145 10.94 4.55 -8.33
CA ASP A 145 11.65 5.61 -9.04
C ASP A 145 10.97 6.02 -10.36
N ALA A 146 9.92 5.31 -10.77
CA ALA A 146 9.05 5.73 -11.85
C ALA A 146 8.23 7.00 -11.54
N PHE A 147 8.15 7.40 -10.26
CA PHE A 147 7.52 8.64 -9.83
C PHE A 147 8.58 9.72 -9.63
N TYR A 148 8.45 10.82 -10.38
CA TYR A 148 9.36 11.97 -10.35
C TYR A 148 8.64 13.21 -10.89
N PRO A 149 9.07 14.43 -10.48
CA PRO A 149 8.57 15.66 -11.06
C PRO A 149 9.06 15.78 -12.51
N ASP A 150 8.15 15.99 -13.44
CA ASP A 150 8.47 16.23 -14.85
C ASP A 150 8.10 17.65 -15.25
N PRO A 151 9.07 18.57 -15.38
CA PRO A 151 8.80 19.96 -15.69
C PRO A 151 8.28 20.19 -17.12
N SER A 152 8.34 19.16 -17.97
CA SER A 152 7.78 19.22 -19.33
C SER A 152 6.25 19.02 -19.34
N ILE A 153 5.68 18.53 -18.24
CA ILE A 153 4.24 18.26 -18.10
C ILE A 153 3.55 19.48 -17.50
N ALA A 154 2.63 20.07 -18.26
CA ALA A 154 1.82 21.19 -17.80
C ALA A 154 0.71 20.72 -16.86
N LYS A 155 0.47 21.45 -15.75
CA LYS A 155 -0.66 21.22 -14.87
C LYS A 155 -1.97 21.42 -15.62
N GLN A 156 -2.88 20.45 -15.53
CA GLN A 156 -4.22 20.50 -16.13
C GLN A 156 -5.31 20.95 -15.13
N GLY A 157 -4.97 21.03 -13.86
CA GLY A 157 -5.82 21.63 -12.83
C GLY A 157 -6.98 20.75 -12.34
N TYR A 158 -7.00 19.47 -12.64
CA TYR A 158 -8.02 18.54 -12.13
C TYR A 158 -7.65 18.01 -10.73
N LEU A 159 -8.67 17.55 -10.01
CA LEU A 159 -8.51 16.79 -8.77
C LEU A 159 -8.25 15.31 -9.11
N LEU A 160 -7.25 14.72 -8.47
CA LEU A 160 -6.92 13.30 -8.68
C LEU A 160 -7.38 12.46 -7.49
N TYR A 161 -7.96 11.31 -7.77
CA TYR A 161 -8.23 10.26 -6.79
C TYR A 161 -7.58 8.95 -7.24
N VAL A 162 -6.90 8.24 -6.33
CA VAL A 162 -6.26 6.95 -6.61
C VAL A 162 -6.70 5.93 -5.58
N GLY A 163 -7.41 4.90 -6.04
CA GLY A 163 -7.86 3.84 -5.14
C GLY A 163 -9.07 3.04 -5.63
N ASN A 164 -9.45 2.05 -4.82
CA ASN A 164 -10.64 1.25 -5.08
C ASN A 164 -11.89 2.01 -4.61
N ARG A 165 -12.66 2.52 -5.56
CA ARG A 165 -13.87 3.33 -5.32
C ARG A 165 -15.02 2.57 -4.67
N SER A 166 -15.08 1.23 -4.83
CA SER A 166 -16.14 0.40 -4.26
C SER A 166 -15.98 0.15 -2.75
N VAL A 167 -14.87 0.56 -2.17
CA VAL A 167 -14.53 0.34 -0.76
C VAL A 167 -14.90 1.58 0.05
N ALA A 168 -15.88 1.46 0.95
CA ALA A 168 -16.48 2.59 1.65
C ALA A 168 -15.46 3.44 2.44
N TYR A 169 -14.52 2.82 3.16
CA TYR A 169 -13.53 3.57 3.94
C TYR A 169 -12.52 4.36 3.10
N LYS A 170 -12.45 4.12 1.79
CA LYS A 170 -11.66 4.94 0.85
C LYS A 170 -12.34 6.27 0.51
N ARG A 171 -13.58 6.46 0.93
CA ARG A 171 -14.34 7.71 0.87
C ARG A 171 -14.31 8.40 -0.52
N PHE A 172 -14.56 7.63 -1.58
CA PHE A 172 -14.69 8.20 -2.92
C PHE A 172 -15.85 9.23 -3.02
N ASP A 173 -16.89 9.03 -2.21
CA ASP A 173 -18.01 9.97 -2.03
C ASP A 173 -17.54 11.38 -1.66
N VAL A 174 -16.56 11.51 -0.77
CA VAL A 174 -15.95 12.79 -0.37
C VAL A 174 -15.23 13.43 -1.54
N ALA A 175 -14.43 12.67 -2.30
CA ALA A 175 -13.72 13.22 -3.47
C ALA A 175 -14.70 13.76 -4.53
N VAL A 176 -15.80 13.05 -4.79
CA VAL A 176 -16.86 13.49 -5.72
C VAL A 176 -17.53 14.76 -5.20
N GLU A 177 -17.84 14.86 -3.92
CA GLU A 177 -18.47 16.04 -3.35
C GLU A 177 -17.55 17.27 -3.34
N VAL A 178 -16.23 17.07 -3.09
CA VAL A 178 -15.23 18.14 -3.24
C VAL A 178 -15.17 18.63 -4.69
N ALA A 179 -15.15 17.72 -5.67
CA ALA A 179 -15.18 18.06 -7.09
C ALA A 179 -16.45 18.86 -7.46
N ARG A 180 -17.62 18.42 -6.98
CA ARG A 180 -18.90 19.10 -7.18
C ARG A 180 -18.88 20.54 -6.65
N ARG A 181 -18.38 20.76 -5.44
CA ARG A 181 -18.35 22.08 -4.77
C ARG A 181 -17.28 23.03 -5.35
N THR A 182 -16.15 22.49 -5.78
CA THR A 182 -15.09 23.28 -6.39
C THR A 182 -15.35 23.55 -7.89
N GLY A 183 -16.22 22.75 -8.51
CA GLY A 183 -16.49 22.79 -9.94
C GLY A 183 -15.33 22.27 -10.80
N LEU A 184 -14.30 21.67 -10.19
CA LEU A 184 -13.16 21.09 -10.89
C LEU A 184 -13.48 19.69 -11.42
N GLU A 185 -12.76 19.27 -12.47
CA GLU A 185 -12.83 17.90 -12.98
C GLU A 185 -12.23 16.93 -11.95
N LEU A 186 -12.82 15.75 -11.79
CA LEU A 186 -12.28 14.64 -10.99
C LEU A 186 -11.74 13.55 -11.90
N VAL A 187 -10.45 13.28 -11.84
CA VAL A 187 -9.83 12.12 -12.49
C VAL A 187 -9.62 11.04 -11.43
N ALA A 188 -10.19 9.85 -11.65
CA ALA A 188 -10.05 8.75 -10.71
C ALA A 188 -9.36 7.55 -11.37
N LEU A 189 -8.20 7.16 -10.80
CA LEU A 189 -7.46 5.98 -11.21
C LEU A 189 -7.86 4.79 -10.33
N GLY A 190 -8.22 3.67 -10.98
CA GLY A 190 -8.64 2.46 -10.27
C GLY A 190 -9.30 1.43 -11.18
N GLY A 191 -10.21 0.64 -10.63
CA GLY A 191 -10.95 -0.37 -11.40
C GLY A 191 -11.90 0.23 -12.44
N ALA A 192 -12.44 -0.60 -13.33
CA ALA A 192 -13.43 -0.20 -14.31
C ALA A 192 -14.68 0.41 -13.65
N LEU A 193 -15.35 1.29 -14.36
CA LEU A 193 -16.59 1.94 -13.91
C LEU A 193 -17.76 0.95 -13.99
N THR A 194 -18.54 0.87 -12.93
CA THR A 194 -19.80 0.13 -12.94
C THR A 194 -20.94 1.03 -13.43
N GLU A 195 -21.99 0.42 -13.98
CA GLU A 195 -23.19 1.15 -14.44
C GLU A 195 -23.79 2.03 -13.35
N LYS A 196 -23.89 1.52 -12.13
CA LYS A 196 -24.40 2.26 -10.97
C LYS A 196 -23.53 3.46 -10.59
N GLU A 197 -22.20 3.29 -10.61
CA GLU A 197 -21.27 4.40 -10.38
C GLU A 197 -21.41 5.47 -11.48
N ASN A 198 -21.54 5.04 -12.75
CA ASN A 198 -21.70 5.96 -13.87
C ASN A 198 -22.93 6.83 -13.70
N GLN A 199 -24.10 6.22 -13.45
CA GLN A 199 -25.35 6.95 -13.22
C GLN A 199 -25.26 7.93 -12.05
N TRP A 200 -24.59 7.54 -10.97
CA TRP A 200 -24.38 8.42 -9.82
C TRP A 200 -23.45 9.59 -10.15
N LEU A 201 -22.35 9.36 -10.84
CA LEU A 201 -21.41 10.42 -11.24
C LEU A 201 -22.05 11.38 -12.24
N ASP A 202 -22.80 10.88 -13.23
CA ASP A 202 -23.53 11.71 -14.20
C ASP A 202 -24.58 12.61 -13.52
N ALA A 203 -25.22 12.10 -12.47
CA ALA A 203 -26.18 12.88 -11.69
C ALA A 203 -25.51 13.93 -10.77
N THR A 204 -24.28 13.66 -10.29
CA THR A 204 -23.61 14.47 -9.25
C THR A 204 -22.65 15.51 -9.84
N ILE A 205 -21.82 15.10 -10.81
CA ILE A 205 -20.77 15.92 -11.46
C ILE A 205 -20.79 15.72 -12.99
N PRO A 206 -21.90 16.04 -13.68
CA PRO A 206 -22.08 15.76 -15.11
C PRO A 206 -20.95 16.38 -15.94
N ASN A 207 -20.35 15.56 -16.82
CA ASN A 207 -19.24 15.95 -17.71
C ASN A 207 -17.97 16.48 -17.00
N LYS A 208 -17.82 16.21 -15.68
CA LYS A 208 -16.67 16.65 -14.87
C LYS A 208 -15.96 15.50 -14.18
N TYR A 209 -15.91 14.34 -14.83
CA TYR A 209 -15.11 13.21 -14.33
C TYR A 209 -14.50 12.39 -15.47
N ARG A 210 -13.37 11.76 -15.17
CA ARG A 210 -12.73 10.73 -15.99
C ARG A 210 -12.33 9.56 -15.10
N ILE A 211 -12.66 8.34 -15.54
CA ILE A 211 -12.25 7.11 -14.84
C ILE A 211 -11.21 6.39 -15.69
N ILE A 212 -10.05 6.15 -15.11
CA ILE A 212 -8.93 5.53 -15.77
C ILE A 212 -8.68 4.17 -15.14
N SER A 213 -8.67 3.12 -15.95
CA SER A 213 -8.36 1.76 -15.55
C SER A 213 -7.20 1.21 -16.37
N GLY A 214 -6.33 0.40 -15.73
CA GLY A 214 -5.21 -0.25 -16.42
C GLY A 214 -4.08 0.69 -16.84
N ALA A 215 -3.94 1.84 -16.20
CA ALA A 215 -2.84 2.77 -16.46
C ALA A 215 -1.49 2.12 -16.12
N SER A 216 -0.49 2.37 -16.97
CA SER A 216 0.91 2.01 -16.72
C SER A 216 1.54 2.90 -15.67
N MET A 217 2.70 2.52 -15.13
CA MET A 217 3.44 3.34 -14.14
C MET A 217 3.81 4.73 -14.69
N SER A 218 4.17 4.81 -15.96
CA SER A 218 4.48 6.09 -16.61
C SER A 218 3.25 6.98 -16.75
N GLU A 219 2.08 6.41 -17.04
CA GLU A 219 0.82 7.14 -17.07
C GLU A 219 0.42 7.59 -15.66
N PHE A 220 0.61 6.76 -14.62
CA PHE A 220 0.42 7.19 -13.23
C PHE A 220 1.28 8.40 -12.90
N ASN A 221 2.58 8.38 -13.22
CA ASN A 221 3.45 9.54 -13.01
C ASN A 221 2.93 10.78 -13.74
N ARG A 222 2.48 10.63 -14.99
CA ARG A 222 1.89 11.73 -15.75
C ARG A 222 0.64 12.29 -15.06
N TYR A 223 -0.28 11.44 -14.60
CA TYR A 223 -1.49 11.91 -13.90
C TYR A 223 -1.16 12.66 -12.61
N TYR A 224 -0.18 12.22 -11.83
CA TYR A 224 0.30 12.98 -10.68
C TYR A 224 0.88 14.35 -11.08
N ASN A 225 1.69 14.40 -12.13
CA ASN A 225 2.29 15.65 -12.61
C ASN A 225 1.24 16.64 -13.16
N GLU A 226 0.24 16.17 -13.87
CA GLU A 226 -0.85 16.98 -14.44
C GLU A 226 -1.84 17.50 -13.38
N ALA A 227 -2.06 16.78 -12.30
CA ALA A 227 -3.09 17.07 -11.31
C ALA A 227 -2.82 18.38 -10.55
N LEU A 228 -3.89 19.08 -10.17
CA LEU A 228 -3.83 20.16 -9.20
C LEU A 228 -3.39 19.62 -7.83
N CYS A 229 -4.06 18.55 -7.38
CA CYS A 229 -3.71 17.82 -6.16
C CYS A 229 -4.30 16.40 -6.17
N LEU A 230 -3.71 15.52 -5.36
CA LEU A 230 -4.31 14.25 -4.97
C LEU A 230 -5.30 14.49 -3.82
N LEU A 231 -6.55 14.04 -3.94
CA LEU A 231 -7.50 13.89 -2.85
C LEU A 231 -7.41 12.47 -2.28
N TYR A 232 -7.10 12.36 -1.00
CA TYR A 232 -6.95 11.09 -0.32
C TYR A 232 -7.76 11.04 0.99
N PRO A 233 -9.10 10.99 0.90
CA PRO A 233 -10.00 11.08 2.05
C PRO A 233 -10.15 9.76 2.83
N SER A 234 -9.24 8.81 2.65
CA SER A 234 -9.33 7.47 3.24
C SER A 234 -9.34 7.50 4.76
N GLU A 235 -10.28 6.77 5.36
CA GLU A 235 -10.43 6.65 6.83
C GLU A 235 -9.39 5.70 7.43
N TYR A 236 -8.88 4.75 6.64
CA TYR A 236 -7.91 3.78 7.12
C TYR A 236 -6.99 3.30 6.00
N GLU A 237 -5.69 3.31 6.28
CA GLU A 237 -4.64 2.77 5.42
C GLU A 237 -3.59 2.04 6.27
N GLY A 238 -3.07 0.94 5.75
CA GLY A 238 -1.90 0.33 6.37
C GLY A 238 -0.63 1.13 6.14
N PHE A 239 -0.53 1.83 4.97
CA PHE A 239 0.61 2.69 4.65
C PHE A 239 0.20 3.96 3.89
N GLY A 240 -0.40 3.84 2.69
CA GLY A 240 -0.79 4.99 1.88
C GLY A 240 0.17 5.26 0.71
N LEU A 241 0.51 4.23 -0.05
CA LEU A 241 1.39 4.35 -1.23
C LEU A 241 1.02 5.52 -2.16
N PRO A 242 -0.25 5.77 -2.53
CA PRO A 242 -0.60 6.90 -3.39
C PRO A 242 -0.17 8.27 -2.84
N VAL A 243 -0.07 8.44 -1.53
CA VAL A 243 0.38 9.68 -0.90
C VAL A 243 1.86 9.93 -1.18
N ILE A 244 2.73 8.93 -0.94
CA ILE A 244 4.16 9.08 -1.20
C ILE A 244 4.49 9.09 -2.71
N GLU A 245 3.72 8.39 -3.53
CA GLU A 245 3.84 8.44 -4.99
C GLU A 245 3.55 9.85 -5.52
N ALA A 246 2.43 10.44 -5.09
CA ALA A 246 2.05 11.80 -5.44
C ALA A 246 3.12 12.82 -5.00
N GLN A 247 3.56 12.75 -3.75
CA GLN A 247 4.61 13.63 -3.24
C GLN A 247 5.92 13.48 -4.02
N LYS A 248 6.34 12.24 -4.32
CA LYS A 248 7.55 11.98 -5.11
C LYS A 248 7.44 12.54 -6.53
N ALA A 249 6.23 12.55 -7.11
CA ALA A 249 5.94 13.16 -8.41
C ALA A 249 5.72 14.69 -8.36
N GLY A 250 5.88 15.32 -7.20
CA GLY A 250 5.63 16.76 -7.04
C GLY A 250 4.15 17.15 -7.12
N CYS A 251 3.25 16.20 -6.85
CA CYS A 251 1.82 16.46 -6.75
C CYS A 251 1.45 16.88 -5.33
N PRO A 252 0.76 18.00 -5.12
CA PRO A 252 0.21 18.37 -3.83
C PRO A 252 -0.78 17.32 -3.32
N VAL A 253 -0.82 17.07 -2.02
CA VAL A 253 -1.69 16.07 -1.41
C VAL A 253 -2.62 16.73 -0.40
N ILE A 254 -3.91 16.46 -0.52
CA ILE A 254 -4.92 16.72 0.50
C ILE A 254 -5.43 15.37 1.00
N ALA A 255 -5.19 15.07 2.25
CA ALA A 255 -5.55 13.79 2.86
C ALA A 255 -6.37 13.95 4.15
N GLN A 256 -7.05 12.89 4.56
CA GLN A 256 -7.59 12.82 5.91
C GLN A 256 -6.47 12.42 6.88
N GLN A 257 -6.39 13.08 8.03
CA GLN A 257 -5.43 12.77 9.09
C GLN A 257 -5.85 11.50 9.82
N SER A 258 -5.64 10.34 9.20
CA SER A 258 -6.10 9.05 9.72
C SER A 258 -5.04 7.97 9.55
N SER A 259 -5.06 6.99 10.45
CA SER A 259 -4.19 5.81 10.43
C SER A 259 -2.71 6.14 10.16
N SER A 260 -2.11 5.55 9.12
CA SER A 260 -0.70 5.76 8.75
C SER A 260 -0.42 7.05 7.97
N ILE A 261 -1.44 7.79 7.53
CA ILE A 261 -1.23 8.98 6.68
C ILE A 261 -0.30 10.03 7.31
N PRO A 262 -0.41 10.36 8.62
CA PRO A 262 0.53 11.30 9.26
C PRO A 262 2.00 10.87 9.21
N GLU A 263 2.28 9.58 9.03
CA GLU A 263 3.65 9.05 8.94
C GLU A 263 4.25 9.19 7.53
N VAL A 264 3.38 9.23 6.50
CA VAL A 264 3.81 9.21 5.08
C VAL A 264 3.65 10.55 4.36
N ILE A 265 2.92 11.50 4.94
CA ILE A 265 2.73 12.84 4.38
C ILE A 265 3.77 13.81 4.95
N GLY A 266 4.68 14.29 4.12
CA GLY A 266 5.75 15.21 4.55
C GLY A 266 5.48 16.68 4.26
N GLY A 267 4.77 16.96 3.20
CA GLY A 267 4.32 18.30 2.80
C GLY A 267 2.96 18.18 2.16
N GLY A 268 1.95 18.83 2.70
CA GLY A 268 0.57 18.67 2.22
C GLY A 268 -0.42 19.14 3.26
N TRP A 269 -1.68 18.91 2.97
CA TRP A 269 -2.80 19.36 3.80
C TRP A 269 -3.51 18.14 4.39
N MET A 270 -3.79 18.18 5.68
CA MET A 270 -4.51 17.13 6.38
C MET A 270 -5.78 17.67 7.01
N ALA A 271 -6.92 17.16 6.54
CA ALA A 271 -8.22 17.41 7.15
C ALA A 271 -8.40 16.55 8.41
N GLN A 272 -9.18 17.07 9.38
CA GLN A 272 -9.39 16.39 10.65
C GLN A 272 -10.10 15.04 10.48
N PRO A 273 -9.70 13.99 11.21
CA PRO A 273 -10.32 12.68 11.12
C PRO A 273 -11.78 12.74 11.61
N HIS A 274 -12.66 12.04 10.89
CA HIS A 274 -14.08 11.92 11.23
C HIS A 274 -14.83 13.26 11.40
N SER A 275 -14.30 14.34 10.82
CA SER A 275 -14.95 15.66 10.85
C SER A 275 -16.28 15.62 10.08
N ALA A 276 -17.34 16.15 10.70
CA ALA A 276 -18.59 16.40 9.99
C ALA A 276 -18.42 17.42 8.85
N GLN A 277 -17.35 18.23 8.90
CA GLN A 277 -16.97 19.24 7.92
C GLN A 277 -15.86 18.78 6.97
N LEU A 278 -15.56 17.48 6.88
CA LEU A 278 -14.45 16.93 6.09
C LEU A 278 -14.42 17.48 4.65
N VAL A 279 -15.58 17.53 4.00
CA VAL A 279 -15.69 18.08 2.64
C VAL A 279 -15.39 19.59 2.64
N ASP A 280 -15.91 20.35 3.61
CA ASP A 280 -15.66 21.80 3.70
C ASP A 280 -14.17 22.10 3.90
N GLU A 281 -13.51 21.36 4.79
CA GLU A 281 -12.08 21.47 5.04
C GLU A 281 -11.27 21.19 3.76
N MET A 282 -11.58 20.09 3.04
CA MET A 282 -10.90 19.73 1.81
C MET A 282 -11.15 20.74 0.68
N VAL A 283 -12.37 21.27 0.55
CA VAL A 283 -12.69 22.34 -0.41
C VAL A 283 -11.85 23.60 -0.13
N GLU A 284 -11.71 23.97 1.14
CA GLU A 284 -10.91 25.14 1.51
C GLU A 284 -9.43 24.92 1.23
N MET A 285 -8.91 23.70 1.46
CA MET A 285 -7.53 23.34 1.10
C MET A 285 -7.29 23.39 -0.42
N VAL A 286 -8.26 22.96 -1.23
CA VAL A 286 -8.19 23.11 -2.70
C VAL A 286 -8.08 24.57 -3.10
N LYS A 287 -8.89 25.47 -2.50
CA LYS A 287 -8.82 26.92 -2.76
C LYS A 287 -7.48 27.52 -2.35
N GLN A 288 -6.90 27.09 -1.24
CA GLN A 288 -5.56 27.52 -0.82
C GLN A 288 -4.50 27.15 -1.84
N ILE A 289 -4.54 25.91 -2.39
CA ILE A 289 -3.63 25.47 -3.45
C ILE A 289 -3.77 26.34 -4.72
N GLN A 290 -5.01 26.76 -5.04
CA GLN A 290 -5.25 27.60 -6.22
C GLN A 290 -4.85 29.08 -6.02
N SER A 291 -4.81 29.58 -4.79
CA SER A 291 -4.74 31.01 -4.49
C SER A 291 -3.34 31.51 -4.12
N ARG A 292 -2.39 30.64 -3.84
CA ARG A 292 -1.03 31.01 -3.42
C ARG A 292 0.04 30.09 -3.99
N SER A 293 1.30 30.51 -3.95
CA SER A 293 2.43 29.61 -4.20
C SER A 293 2.51 28.52 -3.13
N ILE A 294 2.80 27.29 -3.57
CA ILE A 294 2.90 26.07 -2.75
C ILE A 294 4.20 25.31 -3.00
N GLU A 295 5.18 25.95 -3.64
CA GLU A 295 6.46 25.31 -3.98
C GLU A 295 7.15 24.73 -2.74
N ALA A 296 7.12 25.45 -1.62
CA ALA A 296 7.73 24.96 -0.38
C ALA A 296 7.08 23.71 0.17
N GLU A 297 5.76 23.57 0.05
CA GLU A 297 5.03 22.37 0.45
C GLU A 297 5.33 21.19 -0.49
N ILE A 298 5.44 21.45 -1.80
CA ILE A 298 5.82 20.45 -2.80
C ILE A 298 7.25 19.97 -2.53
N GLU A 299 8.21 20.85 -2.33
CA GLU A 299 9.60 20.49 -2.02
C GLU A 299 9.72 19.67 -0.74
N LYS A 300 8.98 20.02 0.32
CA LYS A 300 8.90 19.22 1.54
C LYS A 300 8.35 17.81 1.27
N GLY A 301 7.31 17.71 0.46
CA GLY A 301 6.71 16.43 0.06
C GLY A 301 7.70 15.57 -0.70
N ILE A 302 8.40 16.10 -1.69
CA ILE A 302 9.43 15.40 -2.47
C ILE A 302 10.56 14.93 -1.56
N HIS A 303 11.09 15.82 -0.70
CA HIS A 303 12.15 15.48 0.23
C HIS A 303 11.74 14.38 1.22
N HIS A 304 10.53 14.44 1.73
CA HIS A 304 9.99 13.41 2.63
C HIS A 304 9.82 12.07 1.90
N ALA A 305 9.23 12.07 0.71
CA ALA A 305 9.02 10.87 -0.11
C ALA A 305 10.34 10.17 -0.47
N ALA A 306 11.44 10.91 -0.62
CA ALA A 306 12.77 10.37 -0.89
C ALA A 306 13.32 9.48 0.25
N GLN A 307 12.77 9.57 1.46
CA GLN A 307 13.16 8.73 2.58
C GLN A 307 12.61 7.30 2.48
N PHE A 308 11.62 7.08 1.63
CA PHE A 308 10.96 5.80 1.40
C PHE A 308 11.49 5.15 0.12
N SER A 309 12.47 4.27 0.24
CA SER A 309 13.01 3.54 -0.91
C SER A 309 12.84 2.03 -0.72
N TRP A 310 12.63 1.32 -1.83
CA TRP A 310 12.55 -0.14 -1.80
C TRP A 310 13.88 -0.79 -1.40
N ASP A 311 15.02 -0.12 -1.62
CA ASP A 311 16.33 -0.56 -1.16
C ASP A 311 16.37 -0.56 0.38
N LYS A 312 15.94 0.53 1.00
CA LYS A 312 15.84 0.62 2.47
C LYS A 312 14.88 -0.40 3.04
N THR A 313 13.72 -0.61 2.40
CA THR A 313 12.75 -1.65 2.78
C THR A 313 13.39 -3.03 2.75
N TYR A 314 14.15 -3.32 1.69
CA TYR A 314 14.84 -4.60 1.52
C TYR A 314 15.93 -4.79 2.58
N GLU A 315 16.83 -3.82 2.76
CA GLU A 315 17.92 -3.90 3.74
C GLU A 315 17.41 -4.08 5.17
N GLN A 316 16.37 -3.35 5.56
CA GLN A 316 15.74 -3.52 6.87
C GLN A 316 15.11 -4.91 7.03
N THR A 317 14.46 -5.41 5.99
CA THR A 317 13.88 -6.77 5.98
C THR A 317 14.98 -7.83 6.07
N LYS A 318 16.08 -7.69 5.30
CA LYS A 318 17.25 -8.58 5.33
C LYS A 318 17.93 -8.59 6.69
N ALA A 319 18.04 -7.43 7.35
CA ALA A 319 18.60 -7.33 8.70
C ALA A 319 17.78 -8.14 9.73
N ILE A 320 16.45 -8.16 9.60
CA ILE A 320 15.57 -9.00 10.42
C ILE A 320 15.84 -10.49 10.14
N TYR A 321 16.00 -10.90 8.87
CA TYR A 321 16.34 -12.28 8.51
C TYR A 321 17.65 -12.72 9.16
N THR A 322 18.69 -11.89 9.02
CA THR A 322 20.01 -12.17 9.59
C THR A 322 19.96 -12.33 11.11
N LYS A 323 19.24 -11.43 11.80
CA LYS A 323 19.05 -11.48 13.24
C LYS A 323 18.42 -12.80 13.70
N ILE A 324 17.37 -13.26 13.00
CA ILE A 324 16.61 -14.45 13.37
C ILE A 324 17.39 -15.74 13.10
N ILE A 325 18.16 -15.80 12.03
CA ILE A 325 18.98 -16.98 11.71
C ILE A 325 20.16 -17.11 12.68
N SER A 326 20.65 -16.01 13.24
CA SER A 326 21.78 -16.01 14.17
C SER A 326 21.41 -16.39 15.61
N GLN A 327 20.10 -16.48 15.91
CA GLN A 327 19.54 -16.95 17.18
C GLN A 327 19.27 -18.45 17.16
#